data_f8d8c1d3d308558307086435ee93f689
#
_entry.id   f8d8c1d3d308558307086435ee93f689
#
_cell.length_a   1.000
_cell.length_b   1.000
_cell.length_c   1.000
_cell.angle_alpha   90.00
_cell.angle_beta   90.00
_cell.angle_gamma   90.00
#
_symmetry.space_group_name_H-M   'P 1'
#
loop_
_entity.id
_entity.type
_entity.pdbx_description
1 polymer ?
#
loop_
_entity_poly.entity_id
_entity_poly.type
_entity_poly.pdbx_seq_one_letter_code
_entity_poly.pdbx_strand_id
1 'polypeptide(L)'
;MPRRGNVPKREILPDPVYGSVLVTRLITSIMLDGKKGVAQKVVYGAFDQIKEKTEKDPIEVFNQAMENIMPSLEVKARRVGGATYQVPMEVRPARRTTLGLRWLTTYARSRSERTMAERLAGELMDAANNTGSAVKKREEVHKAAEANKAFAHFRW
;
A
#
# COMPACT_ATOMS: atom_id res chain seq x y z
N MET A 1 -13.28 11.11 -21.26
CA MET A 1 -11.82 11.13 -20.98
C MET A 1 -11.18 12.24 -21.81
N PRO A 2 -10.36 13.11 -21.22
CA PRO A 2 -9.67 14.15 -21.97
C PRO A 2 -8.68 13.50 -22.95
N ARG A 3 -8.79 13.86 -24.23
CA ARG A 3 -7.89 13.38 -25.28
C ARG A 3 -6.66 14.29 -25.44
N ARG A 4 -6.75 15.53 -24.98
CA ARG A 4 -5.70 16.56 -25.07
C ARG A 4 -5.65 17.31 -23.75
N GLY A 5 -4.46 17.57 -23.26
CA GLY A 5 -4.19 18.31 -22.02
C GLY A 5 -4.07 17.44 -20.76
N ASN A 6 -3.49 18.01 -19.72
CA ASN A 6 -3.29 17.36 -18.43
C ASN A 6 -4.58 17.45 -17.59
N VAL A 7 -4.96 16.33 -16.98
CA VAL A 7 -6.04 16.31 -15.99
C VAL A 7 -5.48 16.88 -14.67
N PRO A 8 -6.09 17.94 -14.12
CA PRO A 8 -5.65 18.46 -12.83
C PRO A 8 -5.85 17.40 -11.73
N LYS A 9 -4.84 17.21 -10.91
CA LYS A 9 -4.94 16.33 -9.75
C LYS A 9 -5.72 17.05 -8.66
N ARG A 10 -6.76 16.39 -8.12
CA ARG A 10 -7.50 16.91 -6.97
C ARG A 10 -6.62 16.83 -5.73
N GLU A 11 -6.63 17.89 -4.93
CA GLU A 11 -5.99 17.88 -3.62
C GLU A 11 -6.76 16.95 -2.67
N ILE A 12 -6.00 16.17 -1.91
CA ILE A 12 -6.56 15.28 -0.90
C ILE A 12 -6.44 15.99 0.44
N LEU A 13 -7.57 16.25 1.07
CA LEU A 13 -7.61 16.84 2.40
C LEU A 13 -7.12 15.83 3.44
N PRO A 14 -6.36 16.28 4.44
CA PRO A 14 -5.93 15.42 5.54
C PRO A 14 -7.13 14.94 6.36
N ASP A 15 -6.97 13.81 7.03
CA ASP A 15 -7.99 13.27 7.91
C ASP A 15 -8.22 14.21 9.11
N PRO A 16 -9.49 14.51 9.48
CA PRO A 16 -9.78 15.48 10.54
C PRO A 16 -9.34 15.01 11.94
N VAL A 17 -9.25 13.70 12.17
CA VAL A 17 -8.87 13.14 13.49
C VAL A 17 -7.35 13.07 13.63
N TYR A 18 -6.66 12.58 12.61
CA TYR A 18 -5.21 12.34 12.65
C TYR A 18 -4.38 13.36 11.86
N GLY A 19 -5.01 14.28 11.13
CA GLY A 19 -4.29 15.31 10.35
C GLY A 19 -3.40 14.75 9.23
N SER A 20 -3.58 13.51 8.82
CA SER A 20 -2.73 12.80 7.87
C SER A 20 -3.43 12.52 6.54
N VAL A 21 -2.82 12.95 5.44
CA VAL A 21 -3.26 12.64 4.08
C VAL A 21 -3.15 11.12 3.80
N LEU A 22 -2.18 10.46 4.40
CA LEU A 22 -1.98 9.02 4.23
C LEU A 22 -3.14 8.22 4.83
N VAL A 23 -3.69 8.67 5.98
CA VAL A 23 -4.89 8.09 6.60
C VAL A 23 -6.12 8.28 5.71
N THR A 24 -6.31 9.46 5.12
CA THR A 24 -7.39 9.70 4.15
C THR A 24 -7.30 8.74 2.96
N ARG A 25 -6.11 8.52 2.44
CA ARG A 25 -5.88 7.56 1.34
C ARG A 25 -6.14 6.11 1.77
N LEU A 26 -5.79 5.73 3.00
CA LEU A 26 -6.10 4.42 3.56
C LEU A 26 -7.62 4.21 3.64
N ILE A 27 -8.37 5.18 4.18
CA ILE A 27 -9.83 5.15 4.25
C ILE A 27 -10.44 4.94 2.85
N THR A 28 -9.96 5.70 1.86
CA THR A 28 -10.41 5.56 0.47
C THR A 28 -10.08 4.18 -0.12
N SER A 29 -8.95 3.59 0.24
CA SER A 29 -8.55 2.26 -0.24
C SER A 29 -9.37 1.13 0.37
N ILE A 30 -9.83 1.29 1.61
CA ILE A 30 -10.69 0.32 2.32
C ILE A 30 -12.15 0.45 1.92
N MET A 31 -12.58 1.66 1.50
CA MET A 31 -13.96 1.95 1.15
C MET A 31 -14.46 1.01 0.06
N LEU A 32 -15.67 0.47 0.26
CA LEU A 32 -16.45 -0.29 -0.71
C LEU A 32 -17.80 0.40 -0.94
N ASP A 33 -18.32 0.32 -2.14
CA ASP A 33 -19.65 0.84 -2.52
C ASP A 33 -19.91 2.31 -2.13
N GLY A 34 -18.86 3.13 -2.07
CA GLY A 34 -18.94 4.53 -1.66
C GLY A 34 -19.23 4.76 -0.17
N LYS A 35 -19.21 3.71 0.67
CA LYS A 35 -19.55 3.78 2.11
C LYS A 35 -18.37 4.33 2.93
N LYS A 36 -18.08 5.63 2.77
CA LYS A 36 -16.93 6.27 3.41
C LYS A 36 -17.01 6.25 4.94
N GLY A 37 -18.19 6.48 5.53
CA GLY A 37 -18.38 6.48 6.98
C GLY A 37 -18.06 5.12 7.63
N VAL A 38 -18.39 4.02 6.94
CA VAL A 38 -18.03 2.67 7.40
C VAL A 38 -16.52 2.46 7.33
N ALA A 39 -15.88 2.88 6.25
CA ALA A 39 -14.43 2.80 6.10
C ALA A 39 -13.69 3.61 7.18
N GLN A 40 -14.18 4.80 7.52
CA GLN A 40 -13.64 5.61 8.61
C GLN A 40 -13.73 4.87 9.96
N LYS A 41 -14.90 4.30 10.28
CA LYS A 41 -15.07 3.49 11.51
C LYS A 41 -14.12 2.31 11.58
N VAL A 42 -13.88 1.64 10.45
CA VAL A 42 -12.93 0.50 10.37
C VAL A 42 -11.51 0.98 10.66
N VAL A 43 -11.05 2.06 10.04
CA VAL A 43 -9.69 2.58 10.22
C VAL A 43 -9.48 3.09 11.65
N TYR A 44 -10.41 3.86 12.17
CA TYR A 44 -10.32 4.39 13.55
C TYR A 44 -10.36 3.25 14.57
N GLY A 45 -11.26 2.28 14.40
CA GLY A 45 -11.29 1.09 15.25
C GLY A 45 -10.03 0.24 15.17
N ALA A 46 -9.38 0.15 14.02
CA ALA A 46 -8.08 -0.50 13.88
C ALA A 46 -6.97 0.27 14.64
N PHE A 47 -6.97 1.58 14.55
CA PHE A 47 -5.99 2.43 15.24
C PHE A 47 -6.18 2.39 16.77
N ASP A 48 -7.42 2.36 17.25
CA ASP A 48 -7.72 2.18 18.68
C ASP A 48 -7.18 0.83 19.18
N GLN A 49 -7.38 -0.24 18.44
CA GLN A 49 -6.84 -1.56 18.78
C GLN A 49 -5.30 -1.60 18.76
N ILE A 50 -4.65 -0.90 17.84
CA ILE A 50 -3.19 -0.80 17.80
C ILE A 50 -2.70 -0.07 19.06
N LYS A 51 -3.35 1.03 19.44
CA LYS A 51 -3.03 1.80 20.64
C LYS A 51 -3.16 0.95 21.92
N GLU A 52 -4.25 0.18 22.03
CA GLU A 52 -4.49 -0.72 23.17
C GLU A 52 -3.46 -1.84 23.26
N LYS A 53 -3.06 -2.44 22.14
CA LYS A 53 -2.16 -3.60 22.11
C LYS A 53 -0.67 -3.24 22.17
N THR A 54 -0.28 -2.11 21.61
CA THR A 54 1.14 -1.73 21.48
C THR A 54 1.55 -0.59 22.39
N GLU A 55 0.59 0.13 22.99
CA GLU A 55 0.81 1.36 23.80
C GLU A 55 1.58 2.46 23.04
N LYS A 56 1.67 2.34 21.70
CA LYS A 56 2.33 3.29 20.81
C LYS A 56 1.31 4.16 20.08
N ASP A 57 1.78 5.29 19.54
CA ASP A 57 0.97 6.10 18.65
C ASP A 57 0.61 5.29 17.38
N PRO A 58 -0.68 5.07 17.08
CA PRO A 58 -1.11 4.33 15.90
C PRO A 58 -0.62 4.94 14.58
N ILE A 59 -0.40 6.26 14.53
CA ILE A 59 0.16 6.93 13.35
C ILE A 59 1.61 6.53 13.12
N GLU A 60 2.42 6.43 14.18
CA GLU A 60 3.81 5.98 14.05
C GLU A 60 3.88 4.53 13.57
N VAL A 61 3.04 3.66 14.15
CA VAL A 61 2.94 2.25 13.73
C VAL A 61 2.50 2.15 12.26
N PHE A 62 1.53 2.95 11.84
CA PHE A 62 1.06 3.00 10.47
C PHE A 62 2.15 3.49 9.49
N ASN A 63 2.84 4.56 9.82
CA ASN A 63 3.94 5.08 9.00
C ASN A 63 5.06 4.05 8.86
N GLN A 64 5.47 3.42 9.97
CA GLN A 64 6.48 2.35 9.96
C GLN A 64 6.03 1.15 9.11
N ALA A 65 4.78 0.72 9.25
CA ALA A 65 4.21 -0.34 8.43
C ALA A 65 4.25 0.02 6.93
N MET A 66 3.88 1.25 6.58
CA MET A 66 3.92 1.71 5.19
C MET A 66 5.34 1.75 4.63
N GLU A 67 6.32 2.22 5.39
CA GLU A 67 7.73 2.18 4.98
C GLU A 67 8.19 0.75 4.67
N ASN A 68 7.77 -0.21 5.50
CA ASN A 68 8.10 -1.62 5.34
C ASN A 68 7.35 -2.31 4.18
N ILE A 69 6.18 -1.80 3.77
CA ILE A 69 5.37 -2.39 2.68
C ILE A 69 5.70 -1.76 1.32
N MET A 70 6.00 -0.46 1.28
CA MET A 70 6.20 0.26 0.02
C MET A 70 7.41 -0.26 -0.77
N PRO A 71 7.21 -0.70 -2.05
CA PRO A 71 8.30 -1.19 -2.88
C PRO A 71 9.15 -0.05 -3.46
N SER A 72 10.44 -0.27 -3.60
CA SER A 72 11.35 0.62 -4.35
C SER A 72 11.48 0.21 -5.82
N LEU A 73 11.29 -1.07 -6.11
CA LEU A 73 11.41 -1.67 -7.45
C LEU A 73 10.13 -2.40 -7.82
N GLU A 74 9.80 -2.40 -9.09
CA GLU A 74 8.76 -3.24 -9.69
C GLU A 74 9.27 -3.84 -11.01
N VAL A 75 8.59 -4.87 -11.49
CA VAL A 75 8.90 -5.51 -12.78
C VAL A 75 7.82 -5.16 -13.78
N LYS A 76 8.21 -4.71 -14.96
CA LYS A 76 7.30 -4.33 -16.04
C LYS A 76 7.55 -5.21 -17.26
N ALA A 77 6.50 -5.83 -17.78
CA ALA A 77 6.61 -6.60 -19.01
C ALA A 77 6.89 -5.68 -20.20
N ARG A 78 7.94 -5.97 -20.96
CA ARG A 78 8.30 -5.29 -22.21
C ARG A 78 8.48 -6.31 -23.32
N ARG A 79 7.91 -6.02 -24.49
CA ARG A 79 8.08 -6.86 -25.68
C ARG A 79 9.20 -6.30 -26.54
N VAL A 80 10.23 -7.11 -26.76
CA VAL A 80 11.39 -6.77 -27.57
C VAL A 80 11.65 -7.91 -28.53
N GLY A 81 11.66 -7.65 -29.85
CA GLY A 81 11.93 -8.66 -30.86
C GLY A 81 11.01 -9.88 -30.84
N GLY A 82 9.76 -9.73 -30.42
CA GLY A 82 8.77 -10.82 -30.32
C GLY A 82 8.78 -11.59 -28.99
N ALA A 83 9.81 -11.44 -28.15
CA ALA A 83 9.88 -12.00 -26.80
C ALA A 83 9.45 -10.98 -25.76
N THR A 84 8.79 -11.45 -24.66
CA THR A 84 8.38 -10.62 -23.55
C THR A 84 9.35 -10.78 -22.38
N TYR A 85 9.96 -9.67 -21.98
CA TYR A 85 10.90 -9.62 -20.86
C TYR A 85 10.29 -8.89 -19.68
N GLN A 86 10.60 -9.36 -18.47
CA GLN A 86 10.26 -8.67 -17.23
C GLN A 86 11.39 -7.70 -16.86
N VAL A 87 11.16 -6.42 -17.08
CA VAL A 87 12.18 -5.38 -16.91
C VAL A 87 12.05 -4.73 -15.54
N PRO A 88 13.08 -4.77 -14.66
CA PRO A 88 13.02 -4.08 -13.37
C PRO A 88 13.08 -2.57 -13.55
N MET A 89 12.23 -1.86 -12.82
CA MET A 89 12.13 -0.41 -12.85
C MET A 89 11.96 0.15 -11.43
N GLU A 90 12.49 1.34 -11.20
CA GLU A 90 12.24 2.08 -9.98
C GLU A 90 10.79 2.57 -9.93
N VAL A 91 10.19 2.50 -8.76
CA VAL A 91 8.80 2.93 -8.55
C VAL A 91 8.79 4.40 -8.14
N ARG A 92 8.00 5.22 -8.84
CA ARG A 92 7.81 6.64 -8.49
C ARG A 92 7.17 6.77 -7.09
N PRO A 93 7.50 7.81 -6.29
CA PRO A 93 7.01 7.96 -4.91
C PRO A 93 5.48 7.87 -4.77
N ALA A 94 4.72 8.54 -5.65
CA ALA A 94 3.26 8.47 -5.64
C ALA A 94 2.71 7.05 -5.89
N ARG A 95 3.37 6.27 -6.74
CA ARG A 95 3.01 4.88 -7.03
C ARG A 95 3.42 3.95 -5.89
N ARG A 96 4.57 4.20 -5.24
CA ARG A 96 5.00 3.44 -4.06
C ARG A 96 3.91 3.45 -2.99
N THR A 97 3.40 4.63 -2.64
CA THR A 97 2.32 4.79 -1.67
C THR A 97 1.05 4.06 -2.13
N THR A 98 0.70 4.17 -3.39
CA THR A 98 -0.50 3.51 -3.94
C THR A 98 -0.38 1.98 -3.89
N LEU A 99 0.78 1.44 -4.23
CA LEU A 99 1.03 -0.01 -4.15
C LEU A 99 1.02 -0.49 -2.70
N GLY A 100 1.67 0.24 -1.79
CA GLY A 100 1.68 -0.08 -0.36
C GLY A 100 0.27 -0.16 0.22
N LEU A 101 -0.57 0.85 -0.02
CA LEU A 101 -1.96 0.87 0.43
C LEU A 101 -2.79 -0.26 -0.19
N ARG A 102 -2.60 -0.55 -1.46
CA ARG A 102 -3.29 -1.64 -2.16
C ARG A 102 -2.93 -2.99 -1.54
N TRP A 103 -1.65 -3.27 -1.34
CA TRP A 103 -1.20 -4.53 -0.75
C TRP A 103 -1.66 -4.67 0.69
N LEU A 104 -1.51 -3.61 1.50
CA LEU A 104 -2.03 -3.58 2.87
C LEU A 104 -3.52 -3.96 2.91
N THR A 105 -4.33 -3.30 2.11
CA THR A 105 -5.78 -3.55 2.07
C THR A 105 -6.12 -4.96 1.58
N THR A 106 -5.44 -5.43 0.53
CA THR A 106 -5.68 -6.77 -0.04
C THR A 106 -5.35 -7.86 0.98
N TYR A 107 -4.19 -7.76 1.61
CA TYR A 107 -3.76 -8.79 2.58
C TYR A 107 -4.46 -8.68 3.93
N ALA A 108 -4.86 -7.49 4.36
CA ALA A 108 -5.75 -7.34 5.50
C ALA A 108 -7.08 -8.06 5.27
N ARG A 109 -7.67 -7.93 4.09
CA ARG A 109 -8.93 -8.64 3.76
C ARG A 109 -8.80 -10.16 3.75
N SER A 110 -7.64 -10.69 3.43
CA SER A 110 -7.39 -12.15 3.39
C SER A 110 -7.09 -12.78 4.76
N ARG A 111 -6.98 -11.98 5.81
CA ARG A 111 -6.76 -12.47 7.18
C ARG A 111 -7.99 -13.16 7.75
N SER A 112 -7.78 -14.01 8.75
CA SER A 112 -8.80 -14.87 9.36
C SER A 112 -9.56 -14.21 10.52
N GLU A 113 -9.16 -13.03 10.99
CA GLU A 113 -9.84 -12.33 12.08
C GLU A 113 -11.29 -11.99 11.71
N ARG A 114 -12.15 -11.81 12.70
CA ARG A 114 -13.59 -11.67 12.50
C ARG A 114 -13.97 -10.36 11.80
N THR A 115 -13.47 -9.23 12.28
CA THR A 115 -13.84 -7.91 11.78
C THR A 115 -12.73 -7.32 10.90
N MET A 116 -13.09 -6.42 9.96
CA MET A 116 -12.09 -5.75 9.13
C MET A 116 -11.15 -4.84 9.94
N ALA A 117 -11.65 -4.25 11.04
CA ALA A 117 -10.83 -3.46 11.95
C ALA A 117 -9.72 -4.31 12.60
N GLU A 118 -10.06 -5.52 13.08
CA GLU A 118 -9.09 -6.47 13.64
C GLU A 118 -8.07 -6.95 12.60
N ARG A 119 -8.53 -7.25 11.39
CA ARG A 119 -7.69 -7.66 10.26
C ARG A 119 -6.69 -6.58 9.89
N LEU A 120 -7.16 -5.33 9.79
CA LEU A 120 -6.31 -4.20 9.46
C LEU A 120 -5.30 -3.92 10.57
N ALA A 121 -5.73 -3.92 11.82
CA ALA A 121 -4.84 -3.76 12.98
C ALA A 121 -3.76 -4.84 13.02
N GLY A 122 -4.15 -6.10 12.82
CA GLY A 122 -3.21 -7.22 12.75
C GLY A 122 -2.17 -7.06 11.65
N GLU A 123 -2.60 -6.75 10.43
CA GLU A 123 -1.66 -6.58 9.31
C GLU A 123 -0.74 -5.37 9.51
N LEU A 124 -1.23 -4.26 10.08
CA LEU A 124 -0.41 -3.08 10.40
C LEU A 124 0.65 -3.38 11.47
N MET A 125 0.29 -4.08 12.53
CA MET A 125 1.24 -4.47 13.57
C MET A 125 2.31 -5.43 13.04
N ASP A 126 1.91 -6.43 12.25
CA ASP A 126 2.85 -7.36 11.61
C ASP A 126 3.78 -6.63 10.66
N ALA A 127 3.25 -5.74 9.83
CA ALA A 127 4.04 -4.97 8.87
C ALA A 127 5.00 -3.98 9.56
N ALA A 128 4.61 -3.36 10.66
CA ALA A 128 5.49 -2.51 11.46
C ALA A 128 6.70 -3.28 12.01
N ASN A 129 6.50 -4.56 12.31
CA ASN A 129 7.56 -5.49 12.71
C ASN A 129 8.28 -6.16 11.53
N ASN A 130 8.09 -5.65 10.31
CA ASN A 130 8.66 -6.18 9.07
C ASN A 130 8.29 -7.65 8.79
N THR A 131 7.09 -8.04 9.18
CA THR A 131 6.49 -9.37 8.96
C THR A 131 5.12 -9.23 8.28
N GLY A 132 4.44 -10.36 8.06
CA GLY A 132 3.11 -10.35 7.45
C GLY A 132 3.08 -10.46 5.93
N SER A 133 1.88 -10.62 5.38
CA SER A 133 1.69 -10.95 3.98
C SER A 133 1.98 -9.77 3.03
N ALA A 134 1.69 -8.55 3.46
CA ALA A 134 1.98 -7.35 2.66
C ALA A 134 3.49 -7.12 2.50
N VAL A 135 4.28 -7.35 3.56
CA VAL A 135 5.74 -7.28 3.51
C VAL A 135 6.32 -8.40 2.65
N LYS A 136 5.81 -9.63 2.79
CA LYS A 136 6.20 -10.74 1.90
C LYS A 136 5.97 -10.41 0.43
N LYS A 137 4.87 -9.73 0.11
CA LYS A 137 4.61 -9.27 -1.27
C LYS A 137 5.64 -8.29 -1.77
N ARG A 138 6.09 -7.34 -0.95
CA ARG A 138 7.20 -6.45 -1.31
C ARG A 138 8.47 -7.26 -1.60
N GLU A 139 8.81 -8.22 -0.72
CA GLU A 139 9.99 -9.07 -0.89
C GLU A 139 9.94 -9.90 -2.16
N GLU A 140 8.79 -10.51 -2.48
CA GLU A 140 8.57 -11.23 -3.74
C GLU A 140 8.83 -10.34 -4.97
N VAL A 141 8.29 -9.12 -4.96
CA VAL A 141 8.46 -8.17 -6.08
C VAL A 141 9.92 -7.73 -6.19
N HIS A 142 10.60 -7.45 -5.08
CA HIS A 142 12.01 -7.11 -5.08
C HIS A 142 12.89 -8.28 -5.54
N LYS A 143 12.61 -9.50 -5.08
CA LYS A 143 13.30 -10.71 -5.53
C LYS A 143 13.12 -10.96 -7.02
N ALA A 144 11.91 -10.76 -7.55
CA ALA A 144 11.64 -10.84 -8.98
C ALA A 144 12.41 -9.77 -9.78
N ALA A 145 12.48 -8.54 -9.26
CA ALA A 145 13.24 -7.46 -9.89
C ALA A 145 14.75 -7.75 -9.90
N GLU A 146 15.28 -8.30 -8.83
CA GLU A 146 16.68 -8.70 -8.73
C GLU A 146 17.01 -9.86 -9.68
N ALA A 147 16.16 -10.88 -9.74
CA ALA A 147 16.32 -12.02 -10.66
C ALA A 147 16.33 -11.58 -12.13
N ASN A 148 15.60 -10.52 -12.47
CA ASN A 148 15.54 -9.97 -13.83
C ASN A 148 16.51 -8.78 -14.06
N LYS A 149 17.45 -8.55 -13.18
CA LYS A 149 18.41 -7.43 -13.25
C LYS A 149 19.19 -7.38 -14.58
N ALA A 150 19.45 -8.53 -15.18
CA ALA A 150 20.12 -8.62 -16.47
C ALA A 150 19.36 -7.91 -17.61
N PHE A 151 18.05 -7.73 -17.50
CA PHE A 151 17.20 -7.06 -18.50
C PHE A 151 17.00 -5.57 -18.22
N ALA A 152 17.68 -4.99 -17.24
CA ALA A 152 17.54 -3.58 -16.86
C ALA A 152 17.89 -2.61 -18.02
N HIS A 153 18.74 -3.01 -18.96
CA HIS A 153 19.09 -2.21 -20.13
C HIS A 153 17.94 -2.05 -21.14
N PHE A 154 16.87 -2.83 -21.06
CA PHE A 154 15.64 -2.62 -21.83
C PHE A 154 14.71 -1.55 -21.23
N ARG A 155 15.18 -0.80 -20.24
CA ARG A 155 14.48 0.30 -19.63
C ARG A 155 14.63 1.58 -20.46
N TRP A 156 13.62 1.95 -21.24
CA TRP A 156 13.45 3.23 -21.93
C TRP A 156 12.03 3.74 -21.81
#